data_cb6ee74bcb39f507b1cb0e1d9654b28f
#
_entry.id   cb6ee74bcb39f507b1cb0e1d9654b28f
#
_cell.length_a   1.000
_cell.length_b   1.000
_cell.length_c   1.000
_cell.angle_alpha   90.00
_cell.angle_beta   90.00
_cell.angle_gamma   90.00
#
_symmetry.space_group_name_H-M   'P 1'
#
loop_
_entity.id
_entity.type
_entity.pdbx_description
1 polymer ?
#
loop_
_entity_poly.entity_id
_entity_poly.type
_entity_poly.pdbx_seq_one_letter_code
_entity_poly.pdbx_strand_id
1 'polypeptide(L)'
;MKKIILIALMSFTALGYAQVGINTNNPDASAALDIASTTKGLLIPRMTNAQRQAISNPAAGLQVFVTDFDGGRFMFYDGTEWGTLVFTEKRPNAPTVGTATAGFGQATVSFTAPSSNGGFTITSYTATSSPGDITGTLSQPGSGDIVVTGLTNATAYTFTVTATNAIGTSEASATSNSVVPAAQQVGDFYGGGVVFYIFVSGDAGYVAGE
;
A
#
# COMPACT_ATOMS: atom_id res chain seq x y z
N MET A 1 -61.94 55.12 -19.11
CA MET A 1 -60.58 54.69 -19.46
C MET A 1 -60.27 53.42 -18.70
N LYS A 2 -60.30 52.27 -19.38
CA LYS A 2 -59.98 50.94 -18.77
C LYS A 2 -58.47 50.74 -18.83
N LYS A 3 -57.82 50.65 -17.67
CA LYS A 3 -56.36 50.31 -17.58
C LYS A 3 -56.23 48.80 -17.75
N ILE A 4 -55.61 48.36 -18.84
CA ILE A 4 -55.19 47.00 -19.09
C ILE A 4 -53.85 46.79 -18.34
N ILE A 5 -53.84 45.97 -17.31
CA ILE A 5 -52.62 45.52 -16.61
C ILE A 5 -52.13 44.29 -17.39
N LEU A 6 -51.01 44.47 -18.10
CA LEU A 6 -50.29 43.38 -18.76
C LEU A 6 -49.42 42.66 -17.72
N ILE A 7 -49.84 41.49 -17.28
CA ILE A 7 -48.99 40.62 -16.42
C ILE A 7 -48.08 39.83 -17.35
N ALA A 8 -46.80 40.24 -17.39
CA ALA A 8 -45.75 39.43 -18.03
C ALA A 8 -45.49 38.20 -17.20
N LEU A 9 -45.96 37.04 -17.65
CA LEU A 9 -45.63 35.74 -17.06
C LEU A 9 -44.20 35.39 -17.46
N MET A 10 -43.25 35.68 -16.57
CA MET A 10 -41.84 35.26 -16.70
C MET A 10 -41.80 33.75 -16.41
N SER A 11 -41.79 32.93 -17.47
CA SER A 11 -41.49 31.48 -17.31
C SER A 11 -40.04 31.31 -16.94
N PHE A 12 -39.77 31.11 -15.66
CA PHE A 12 -38.48 30.72 -15.15
C PHE A 12 -38.29 29.21 -15.49
N THR A 13 -37.59 28.91 -16.56
CA THR A 13 -37.14 27.54 -16.82
C THR A 13 -35.98 27.27 -15.84
N ALA A 14 -36.29 26.77 -14.67
CA ALA A 14 -35.32 26.17 -13.81
C ALA A 14 -34.78 24.91 -14.51
N LEU A 15 -33.58 24.96 -15.05
CA LEU A 15 -32.82 23.78 -15.43
C LEU A 15 -32.52 23.03 -14.15
N GLY A 16 -33.45 22.23 -13.66
CA GLY A 16 -33.21 21.34 -12.54
C GLY A 16 -32.26 20.23 -12.98
N TYR A 17 -31.04 20.28 -12.53
CA TYR A 17 -30.18 19.11 -12.56
C TYR A 17 -30.79 18.09 -11.61
N ALA A 18 -31.21 16.93 -12.17
CA ALA A 18 -31.87 15.90 -11.39
C ALA A 18 -30.83 15.03 -10.64
N GLN A 19 -29.94 15.66 -9.91
CA GLN A 19 -29.07 14.96 -8.97
C GLN A 19 -29.83 14.64 -7.70
N VAL A 20 -29.70 13.42 -7.21
CA VAL A 20 -30.29 12.99 -5.95
C VAL A 20 -29.21 12.94 -4.88
N GLY A 21 -29.28 13.88 -3.92
CA GLY A 21 -28.47 13.86 -2.71
C GLY A 21 -29.25 13.20 -1.56
N ILE A 22 -28.67 12.21 -0.93
CA ILE A 22 -29.20 11.64 0.32
C ILE A 22 -28.28 12.07 1.44
N ASN A 23 -28.80 12.85 2.38
CA ASN A 23 -28.04 13.42 3.51
C ASN A 23 -26.88 14.34 3.08
N THR A 24 -26.95 14.92 1.88
CA THR A 24 -26.09 15.99 1.39
C THR A 24 -26.92 17.02 0.64
N ASN A 25 -26.63 18.32 0.89
CA ASN A 25 -27.27 19.43 0.20
C ASN A 25 -26.47 19.89 -1.02
N ASN A 26 -25.27 19.36 -1.21
CA ASN A 26 -24.40 19.68 -2.34
C ASN A 26 -23.82 18.37 -2.89
N PRO A 27 -24.61 17.60 -3.67
CA PRO A 27 -24.14 16.39 -4.33
C PRO A 27 -22.95 16.67 -5.23
N ASP A 28 -21.99 15.73 -5.33
CA ASP A 28 -20.88 15.84 -6.26
C ASP A 28 -21.39 16.02 -7.70
N ALA A 29 -20.83 16.99 -8.43
CA ALA A 29 -21.28 17.37 -9.76
C ALA A 29 -21.19 16.24 -10.81
N SER A 30 -20.39 15.21 -10.55
CA SER A 30 -20.23 14.02 -11.39
C SER A 30 -21.20 12.89 -11.04
N ALA A 31 -21.94 13.00 -9.93
CA ALA A 31 -22.84 11.95 -9.43
C ALA A 31 -24.31 12.25 -9.76
N ALA A 32 -25.04 11.27 -10.28
CA ALA A 32 -26.49 11.33 -10.37
C ALA A 32 -27.16 11.02 -9.02
N LEU A 33 -26.52 10.23 -8.17
CA LEU A 33 -26.90 9.92 -6.80
C LEU A 33 -25.65 10.05 -5.90
N ASP A 34 -25.73 10.90 -4.89
CA ASP A 34 -24.71 11.08 -3.87
C ASP A 34 -25.30 10.80 -2.48
N ILE A 35 -24.68 9.88 -1.73
CA ILE A 35 -25.12 9.46 -0.40
C ILE A 35 -24.02 9.74 0.62
N ALA A 36 -24.19 10.78 1.44
CA ALA A 36 -23.28 11.09 2.52
C ALA A 36 -23.73 10.45 3.83
N SER A 37 -22.94 9.53 4.40
CA SER A 37 -23.23 8.94 5.70
C SER A 37 -21.97 8.41 6.37
N THR A 38 -21.86 8.62 7.69
CA THR A 38 -20.80 8.05 8.53
C THR A 38 -21.26 6.79 9.28
N THR A 39 -22.57 6.47 9.24
CA THR A 39 -23.17 5.39 10.04
C THR A 39 -24.07 4.44 9.25
N LYS A 40 -24.39 4.76 7.99
CA LYS A 40 -25.28 3.96 7.13
C LYS A 40 -24.64 3.77 5.75
N GLY A 41 -24.92 2.62 5.12
CA GLY A 41 -24.48 2.30 3.76
C GLY A 41 -25.64 2.19 2.80
N LEU A 42 -25.33 1.94 1.54
CA LEU A 42 -26.29 1.58 0.50
C LEU A 42 -26.58 0.08 0.56
N LEU A 43 -27.87 -0.29 0.68
CA LEU A 43 -28.32 -1.66 0.57
C LEU A 43 -28.89 -1.88 -0.83
N ILE A 44 -28.13 -2.53 -1.69
CA ILE A 44 -28.57 -2.89 -3.05
C ILE A 44 -29.56 -4.06 -3.02
N PRO A 45 -30.31 -4.34 -4.10
CA PRO A 45 -31.23 -5.46 -4.18
C PRO A 45 -30.54 -6.79 -3.81
N ARG A 46 -31.15 -7.53 -2.88
CA ARG A 46 -30.67 -8.84 -2.41
C ARG A 46 -31.57 -9.93 -2.95
N MET A 47 -30.99 -10.98 -3.51
CA MET A 47 -31.72 -12.07 -4.16
C MET A 47 -30.90 -13.37 -4.15
N THR A 48 -31.54 -14.47 -4.45
CA THR A 48 -30.88 -15.74 -4.71
C THR A 48 -30.24 -15.77 -6.09
N ASN A 49 -29.32 -16.69 -6.33
CA ASN A 49 -28.72 -16.90 -7.64
C ASN A 49 -29.76 -17.26 -8.71
N ALA A 50 -30.76 -18.05 -8.35
CA ALA A 50 -31.87 -18.39 -9.25
C ALA A 50 -32.67 -17.14 -9.64
N GLN A 51 -32.96 -16.24 -8.69
CA GLN A 51 -33.65 -14.98 -8.97
C GLN A 51 -32.83 -14.05 -9.84
N ARG A 52 -31.51 -13.95 -9.61
CA ARG A 52 -30.59 -13.19 -10.46
C ARG A 52 -30.59 -13.72 -11.91
N GLN A 53 -30.53 -15.04 -12.08
CA GLN A 53 -30.57 -15.66 -13.41
C GLN A 53 -31.89 -15.46 -14.12
N ALA A 54 -33.01 -15.24 -13.40
CA ALA A 54 -34.30 -14.97 -13.95
C ALA A 54 -34.49 -13.50 -14.41
N ILE A 55 -33.52 -12.61 -14.16
CA ILE A 55 -33.61 -11.23 -14.68
C ILE A 55 -33.41 -11.28 -16.20
N SER A 56 -34.46 -11.00 -16.93
CA SER A 56 -34.44 -10.97 -18.40
C SER A 56 -33.83 -9.65 -18.88
N ASN A 57 -32.91 -9.74 -19.85
CA ASN A 57 -32.20 -8.58 -20.44
C ASN A 57 -31.68 -7.59 -19.41
N PRO A 58 -30.77 -8.02 -18.49
CA PRO A 58 -30.20 -7.13 -17.51
C PRO A 58 -29.42 -5.99 -18.20
N ALA A 59 -29.55 -4.78 -17.70
CA ALA A 59 -28.78 -3.65 -18.22
C ALA A 59 -27.31 -3.73 -17.77
N ALA A 60 -26.39 -3.32 -18.63
CA ALA A 60 -24.99 -3.18 -18.25
C ALA A 60 -24.84 -2.22 -17.05
N GLY A 61 -24.05 -2.61 -16.06
CA GLY A 61 -23.90 -1.88 -14.80
C GLY A 61 -24.93 -2.24 -13.72
N LEU A 62 -25.90 -3.12 -14.00
CA LEU A 62 -26.85 -3.59 -12.99
C LEU A 62 -26.11 -4.31 -11.85
N GLN A 63 -26.41 -3.95 -10.60
CA GLN A 63 -25.76 -4.46 -9.40
C GLN A 63 -26.75 -5.16 -8.49
N VAL A 64 -26.37 -6.32 -7.95
CA VAL A 64 -27.18 -7.10 -7.01
C VAL A 64 -26.26 -7.78 -5.98
N PHE A 65 -26.83 -8.10 -4.81
CA PHE A 65 -26.18 -8.95 -3.83
C PHE A 65 -26.84 -10.32 -3.82
N VAL A 66 -26.11 -11.37 -4.20
CA VAL A 66 -26.59 -12.75 -4.23
C VAL A 66 -26.33 -13.39 -2.87
N THR A 67 -27.39 -13.89 -2.22
CA THR A 67 -27.41 -14.28 -0.80
C THR A 67 -27.11 -15.76 -0.56
N ASP A 68 -27.30 -16.62 -1.54
CA ASP A 68 -27.17 -18.08 -1.46
C ASP A 68 -25.80 -18.62 -1.88
N PHE A 69 -24.83 -17.78 -2.17
CA PHE A 69 -23.42 -18.14 -2.17
C PHE A 69 -22.86 -18.09 -0.75
N ASP A 70 -21.86 -18.88 -0.48
CA ASP A 70 -21.15 -18.87 0.81
C ASP A 70 -20.60 -17.44 1.10
N GLY A 71 -21.06 -16.85 2.21
CA GLY A 71 -20.78 -15.46 2.58
C GLY A 71 -21.50 -14.39 1.77
N GLY A 72 -22.33 -14.76 0.77
CA GLY A 72 -22.97 -13.83 -0.16
C GLY A 72 -21.97 -13.21 -1.15
N ARG A 73 -22.48 -12.70 -2.29
CA ARG A 73 -21.62 -12.08 -3.32
C ARG A 73 -22.23 -10.83 -3.90
N PHE A 74 -21.42 -9.79 -3.99
CA PHE A 74 -21.74 -8.62 -4.79
C PHE A 74 -21.47 -8.95 -6.26
N MET A 75 -22.50 -8.83 -7.11
CA MET A 75 -22.41 -9.12 -8.54
C MET A 75 -22.82 -7.92 -9.37
N PHE A 76 -22.24 -7.77 -10.53
CA PHE A 76 -22.61 -6.77 -11.53
C PHE A 76 -22.71 -7.44 -12.89
N TYR A 77 -23.57 -6.88 -13.76
CA TYR A 77 -23.69 -7.30 -15.15
C TYR A 77 -22.91 -6.34 -16.05
N ASP A 78 -21.96 -6.85 -16.83
CA ASP A 78 -21.09 -6.03 -17.68
C ASP A 78 -21.70 -5.66 -19.04
N GLY A 79 -22.86 -6.24 -19.36
CA GLY A 79 -23.55 -6.15 -20.65
C GLY A 79 -23.52 -7.45 -21.43
N THR A 80 -22.69 -8.43 -21.02
CA THR A 80 -22.57 -9.76 -21.62
C THR A 80 -22.76 -10.87 -20.61
N GLU A 81 -22.15 -10.73 -19.42
CA GLU A 81 -22.20 -11.73 -18.36
C GLU A 81 -22.22 -11.10 -16.96
N TRP A 82 -22.60 -11.93 -15.97
CA TRP A 82 -22.55 -11.56 -14.58
C TRP A 82 -21.17 -11.79 -13.99
N GLY A 83 -20.47 -10.71 -13.65
CA GLY A 83 -19.20 -10.72 -12.94
C GLY A 83 -19.39 -10.64 -11.43
N THR A 84 -18.45 -11.19 -10.68
CA THR A 84 -18.31 -10.99 -9.23
C THR A 84 -17.30 -9.88 -8.98
N LEU A 85 -17.61 -8.93 -8.10
CA LEU A 85 -16.61 -8.00 -7.60
C LEU A 85 -15.67 -8.79 -6.65
N VAL A 86 -14.62 -9.34 -7.21
CA VAL A 86 -13.60 -10.03 -6.43
C VAL A 86 -12.57 -8.97 -6.02
N PHE A 87 -12.51 -8.66 -4.74
CA PHE A 87 -11.31 -8.03 -4.19
C PHE A 87 -10.23 -9.10 -4.21
N THR A 88 -9.38 -9.09 -5.23
CA THR A 88 -8.23 -10.00 -5.25
C THR A 88 -7.24 -9.52 -4.20
N GLU A 89 -7.35 -10.11 -3.02
CA GLU A 89 -6.35 -9.97 -1.96
C GLU A 89 -5.03 -10.49 -2.50
N LYS A 90 -4.04 -9.64 -2.55
CA LYS A 90 -2.72 -9.95 -3.12
C LYS A 90 -1.63 -9.59 -2.13
N ARG A 91 -0.51 -10.27 -2.27
CA ARG A 91 0.75 -9.83 -1.69
C ARG A 91 1.10 -8.44 -2.25
N PRO A 92 1.89 -7.64 -1.53
CA PRO A 92 2.39 -6.36 -2.07
C PRO A 92 3.19 -6.59 -3.36
N ASN A 93 3.30 -5.56 -4.17
CA ASN A 93 4.33 -5.53 -5.21
C ASN A 93 5.72 -5.43 -4.55
N ALA A 94 6.78 -5.75 -5.30
CA ALA A 94 8.15 -5.57 -4.82
C ALA A 94 8.43 -4.09 -4.49
N PRO A 95 9.11 -3.79 -3.37
CA PRO A 95 9.63 -2.46 -3.09
C PRO A 95 10.68 -2.04 -4.13
N THR A 96 11.00 -0.76 -4.18
CA THR A 96 12.16 -0.26 -4.90
C THR A 96 13.31 -0.08 -3.91
N VAL A 97 14.40 -0.84 -4.08
CA VAL A 97 15.60 -0.64 -3.30
C VAL A 97 16.28 0.68 -3.69
N GLY A 98 16.74 1.42 -2.71
CA GLY A 98 17.54 2.63 -2.89
C GLY A 98 19.03 2.35 -2.69
N THR A 99 19.71 3.30 -2.05
CA THR A 99 21.16 3.19 -1.79
C THR A 99 21.41 2.37 -0.53
N ALA A 100 22.34 1.42 -0.63
CA ALA A 100 22.95 0.80 0.53
C ALA A 100 24.19 1.60 0.96
N THR A 101 24.36 1.82 2.26
CA THR A 101 25.49 2.54 2.87
C THR A 101 26.16 1.65 3.91
N ALA A 102 27.48 1.51 3.82
CA ALA A 102 28.23 0.69 4.75
C ALA A 102 28.40 1.35 6.12
N GLY A 103 28.36 0.53 7.18
CA GLY A 103 28.75 0.88 8.55
C GLY A 103 29.72 -0.15 9.09
N PHE A 104 30.01 -0.10 10.41
CA PHE A 104 30.83 -1.07 11.08
C PHE A 104 30.03 -2.35 11.38
N GLY A 105 30.38 -3.46 10.73
CA GLY A 105 29.65 -4.74 10.85
C GLY A 105 28.18 -4.67 10.43
N GLN A 106 27.79 -3.66 9.69
CA GLN A 106 26.40 -3.42 9.29
C GLN A 106 26.30 -2.65 7.97
N ALA A 107 25.10 -2.59 7.42
CA ALA A 107 24.76 -1.69 6.33
C ALA A 107 23.35 -1.10 6.56
N THR A 108 23.14 0.12 6.12
CA THR A 108 21.82 0.76 6.06
C THR A 108 21.32 0.73 4.61
N VAL A 109 20.17 0.15 4.38
CA VAL A 109 19.56 -0.03 3.06
C VAL A 109 18.31 0.82 2.97
N SER A 110 18.35 1.89 2.18
CA SER A 110 17.15 2.70 1.91
C SER A 110 16.22 2.00 0.93
N PHE A 111 14.92 2.23 1.04
CA PHE A 111 13.93 1.69 0.11
C PHE A 111 12.72 2.62 -0.03
N THR A 112 12.03 2.47 -1.15
CA THR A 112 10.72 3.08 -1.40
C THR A 112 9.64 2.01 -1.37
N ALA A 113 8.54 2.27 -0.65
CA ALA A 113 7.39 1.40 -0.59
C ALA A 113 6.83 1.11 -1.99
N PRO A 114 6.26 -0.09 -2.23
CA PRO A 114 5.69 -0.45 -3.52
C PRO A 114 4.47 0.41 -3.88
N SER A 115 4.20 0.56 -5.17
CA SER A 115 3.03 1.27 -5.69
C SER A 115 1.68 0.61 -5.35
N SER A 116 1.69 -0.69 -5.02
CA SER A 116 0.53 -1.44 -4.59
C SER A 116 0.85 -2.28 -3.35
N ASN A 117 0.04 -2.11 -2.32
CA ASN A 117 0.11 -2.91 -1.09
C ASN A 117 -0.73 -4.20 -1.18
N GLY A 118 -1.32 -4.52 -2.35
CA GLY A 118 -2.15 -5.71 -2.55
C GLY A 118 -3.53 -5.65 -1.90
N GLY A 119 -3.98 -4.46 -1.46
CA GLY A 119 -5.27 -4.27 -0.77
C GLY A 119 -5.19 -4.33 0.75
N PHE A 120 -4.04 -4.67 1.33
CA PHE A 120 -3.80 -4.73 2.78
C PHE A 120 -2.60 -3.89 3.17
N THR A 121 -2.68 -3.29 4.35
CA THR A 121 -1.56 -2.51 4.90
C THR A 121 -0.31 -3.38 5.00
N ILE A 122 0.82 -2.85 4.53
CA ILE A 122 2.13 -3.48 4.70
C ILE A 122 2.50 -3.40 6.19
N THR A 123 2.93 -4.52 6.75
CA THR A 123 3.29 -4.63 8.18
C THR A 123 4.80 -4.55 8.40
N SER A 124 5.59 -4.99 7.42
CA SER A 124 7.05 -4.98 7.53
C SER A 124 7.74 -5.01 6.17
N TYR A 125 9.01 -4.59 6.19
CA TYR A 125 9.97 -4.75 5.11
C TYR A 125 11.19 -5.50 5.63
N THR A 126 11.76 -6.39 4.80
CA THR A 126 12.94 -7.16 5.13
C THR A 126 14.00 -6.96 4.06
N ALA A 127 15.19 -6.50 4.45
CA ALA A 127 16.37 -6.47 3.60
C ALA A 127 17.17 -7.76 3.82
N THR A 128 17.60 -8.40 2.73
CA THR A 128 18.41 -9.64 2.75
C THR A 128 19.71 -9.41 2.01
N SER A 129 20.81 -9.76 2.63
CA SER A 129 22.15 -9.61 2.05
C SER A 129 22.50 -10.75 1.10
N SER A 130 23.34 -10.46 0.13
CA SER A 130 24.06 -11.45 -0.65
C SER A 130 25.54 -11.04 -0.69
N PRO A 131 26.46 -11.93 -0.27
CA PRO A 131 26.28 -13.28 0.27
C PRO A 131 25.69 -13.31 1.69
N GLY A 132 25.42 -14.51 2.19
CA GLY A 132 25.19 -14.84 3.61
C GLY A 132 23.73 -14.76 4.08
N ASP A 133 22.79 -14.26 3.28
CA ASP A 133 21.35 -14.18 3.59
C ASP A 133 21.03 -13.55 4.96
N ILE A 134 21.92 -12.61 5.41
CA ILE A 134 21.75 -11.89 6.66
C ILE A 134 20.63 -10.87 6.48
N THR A 135 19.70 -10.82 7.42
CA THR A 135 18.49 -10.01 7.28
C THR A 135 18.42 -8.88 8.30
N GLY A 136 17.79 -7.77 7.89
CA GLY A 136 17.29 -6.72 8.76
C GLY A 136 15.82 -6.48 8.46
N THR A 137 15.03 -6.10 9.46
CA THR A 137 13.58 -5.87 9.31
C THR A 137 13.16 -4.54 9.89
N LEU A 138 12.24 -3.87 9.20
CA LEU A 138 11.62 -2.62 9.63
C LEU A 138 10.09 -2.79 9.63
N SER A 139 9.46 -2.58 10.79
CA SER A 139 8.01 -2.71 10.96
C SER A 139 7.33 -1.35 10.80
N GLN A 140 6.94 -1.01 9.57
CA GLN A 140 6.18 0.20 9.23
C GLN A 140 5.47 0.04 7.88
N PRO A 141 4.45 0.85 7.54
CA PRO A 141 3.72 0.72 6.28
C PRO A 141 4.37 1.44 5.09
N GLY A 142 5.29 2.38 5.33
CA GLY A 142 5.87 3.27 4.32
C GLY A 142 7.34 3.04 4.02
N SER A 143 7.90 3.90 3.18
CA SER A 143 9.33 3.91 2.82
C SER A 143 10.22 4.20 4.03
N GLY A 144 11.50 3.80 3.98
CA GLY A 144 12.44 4.03 5.07
C GLY A 144 13.81 3.39 4.85
N ASP A 145 14.53 3.22 5.95
CA ASP A 145 15.86 2.66 5.99
C ASP A 145 15.87 1.40 6.87
N ILE A 146 16.47 0.33 6.36
CA ILE A 146 16.61 -0.93 7.09
C ILE A 146 18.09 -1.09 7.47
N VAL A 147 18.37 -1.30 8.75
CA VAL A 147 19.70 -1.62 9.22
C VAL A 147 19.87 -3.14 9.24
N VAL A 148 20.86 -3.64 8.51
CA VAL A 148 21.27 -5.05 8.50
C VAL A 148 22.55 -5.17 9.27
N THR A 149 22.52 -5.82 10.43
CA THR A 149 23.66 -6.02 11.34
C THR A 149 24.24 -7.41 11.19
N GLY A 150 25.45 -7.64 11.76
CA GLY A 150 26.12 -8.95 11.73
C GLY A 150 26.84 -9.24 10.41
N LEU A 151 27.10 -8.21 9.61
CA LEU A 151 27.92 -8.32 8.40
C LEU A 151 29.39 -8.45 8.74
N THR A 152 30.11 -9.27 7.96
CA THR A 152 31.55 -9.41 8.08
C THR A 152 32.24 -8.21 7.42
N ASN A 153 33.13 -7.55 8.15
CA ASN A 153 33.94 -6.47 7.62
C ASN A 153 34.83 -6.93 6.46
N ALA A 154 35.13 -6.03 5.55
CA ALA A 154 35.91 -6.28 4.33
C ALA A 154 35.30 -7.30 3.35
N THR A 155 34.04 -7.69 3.55
CA THR A 155 33.26 -8.52 2.61
C THR A 155 32.26 -7.64 1.84
N ALA A 156 32.21 -7.79 0.51
CA ALA A 156 31.30 -7.05 -0.31
C ALA A 156 29.87 -7.67 -0.24
N TYR A 157 28.87 -6.83 0.02
CA TYR A 157 27.46 -7.22 0.09
C TYR A 157 26.60 -6.39 -0.85
N THR A 158 25.56 -7.01 -1.36
CA THR A 158 24.42 -6.38 -2.00
C THR A 158 23.15 -6.79 -1.26
N PHE A 159 22.06 -6.07 -1.46
CA PHE A 159 20.81 -6.31 -0.74
C PHE A 159 19.62 -6.32 -1.68
N THR A 160 18.61 -7.13 -1.33
CA THR A 160 17.26 -7.05 -1.88
C THR A 160 16.29 -6.76 -0.75
N VAL A 161 15.14 -6.15 -1.07
CA VAL A 161 14.11 -5.80 -0.08
C VAL A 161 12.80 -6.44 -0.48
N THR A 162 12.08 -7.03 0.49
CA THR A 162 10.73 -7.54 0.35
C THR A 162 9.76 -6.77 1.24
N ALA A 163 8.48 -6.73 0.88
CA ALA A 163 7.37 -6.16 1.67
C ALA A 163 6.40 -7.26 2.07
N THR A 164 5.87 -7.21 3.29
CA THR A 164 4.91 -8.19 3.82
C THR A 164 3.61 -7.51 4.24
N ASN A 165 2.47 -8.07 3.84
CA ASN A 165 1.14 -7.75 4.34
C ASN A 165 0.46 -9.00 4.91
N ALA A 166 -0.84 -8.91 5.29
CA ALA A 166 -1.60 -10.03 5.85
C ALA A 166 -1.73 -11.25 4.92
N ILE A 167 -1.58 -11.05 3.59
CA ILE A 167 -1.70 -12.12 2.58
C ILE A 167 -0.37 -12.82 2.33
N GLY A 168 0.75 -12.13 2.55
CA GLY A 168 2.09 -12.71 2.38
C GLY A 168 3.14 -11.69 1.97
N THR A 169 4.31 -12.21 1.58
CA THR A 169 5.49 -11.44 1.22
C THR A 169 5.57 -11.27 -0.30
N SER A 170 5.99 -10.08 -0.73
CA SER A 170 6.21 -9.72 -2.13
C SER A 170 7.36 -10.51 -2.77
N GLU A 171 7.51 -10.40 -4.06
CA GLU A 171 8.78 -10.69 -4.73
C GLU A 171 9.87 -9.74 -4.22
N ALA A 172 11.14 -10.15 -4.36
CA ALA A 172 12.27 -9.31 -3.98
C ALA A 172 12.43 -8.12 -4.95
N SER A 173 12.93 -7.01 -4.43
CA SER A 173 13.34 -5.86 -5.24
C SER A 173 14.49 -6.22 -6.20
N ALA A 174 14.85 -5.30 -7.08
CA ALA A 174 16.18 -5.32 -7.71
C ALA A 174 17.26 -5.28 -6.63
N THR A 175 18.49 -5.66 -7.02
CA THR A 175 19.65 -5.66 -6.13
C THR A 175 20.18 -4.23 -5.93
N SER A 176 20.62 -3.88 -4.72
CA SER A 176 21.25 -2.59 -4.39
C SER A 176 22.63 -2.44 -5.03
N ASN A 177 23.22 -1.26 -4.85
CA ASN A 177 24.67 -1.09 -5.02
C ASN A 177 25.41 -2.01 -4.03
N SER A 178 26.65 -2.38 -4.40
CA SER A 178 27.55 -3.12 -3.51
C SER A 178 28.14 -2.19 -2.46
N VAL A 179 28.24 -2.69 -1.21
CA VAL A 179 28.90 -2.04 -0.10
C VAL A 179 29.85 -3.02 0.63
N VAL A 180 30.91 -2.48 1.21
CA VAL A 180 31.86 -3.24 2.00
C VAL A 180 31.87 -2.66 3.41
N PRO A 181 31.33 -3.35 4.44
CA PRO A 181 31.37 -2.91 5.81
C PRO A 181 32.82 -2.67 6.22
N ALA A 182 33.08 -1.49 6.77
CA ALA A 182 34.44 -1.12 7.16
C ALA A 182 34.82 -1.78 8.50
N ALA A 183 36.09 -2.12 8.65
CA ALA A 183 36.65 -2.37 9.95
C ALA A 183 36.73 -1.06 10.73
N GLN A 184 36.54 -1.11 12.03
CA GLN A 184 36.76 0.03 12.93
C GLN A 184 38.20 0.48 12.85
N GLN A 185 38.43 1.79 12.82
CA GLN A 185 39.79 2.33 12.73
C GLN A 185 40.23 2.93 14.05
N VAL A 186 41.57 2.99 14.26
CA VAL A 186 42.11 3.70 15.40
C VAL A 186 41.70 5.16 15.34
N GLY A 187 41.14 5.65 16.45
CA GLY A 187 40.60 7.00 16.55
C GLY A 187 39.07 7.09 16.39
N ASP A 188 38.39 6.01 16.00
CA ASP A 188 36.93 5.98 15.93
C ASP A 188 36.31 6.02 17.34
N PHE A 189 35.15 6.69 17.46
CA PHE A 189 34.37 6.68 18.69
C PHE A 189 33.48 5.42 18.73
N TYR A 190 33.59 4.65 19.82
CA TYR A 190 32.75 3.46 20.04
C TYR A 190 32.31 3.37 21.50
N GLY A 191 31.02 3.22 21.71
CA GLY A 191 30.44 3.06 23.05
C GLY A 191 30.76 4.20 24.04
N GLY A 192 31.02 5.41 23.55
CA GLY A 192 31.37 6.59 24.36
C GLY A 192 32.90 6.75 24.61
N GLY A 193 33.72 5.86 24.04
CA GLY A 193 35.18 5.93 24.10
C GLY A 193 35.87 6.04 22.74
N VAL A 194 37.15 6.38 22.72
CA VAL A 194 37.96 6.39 21.49
C VAL A 194 38.69 5.07 21.36
N VAL A 195 38.60 4.45 20.17
CA VAL A 195 39.38 3.23 19.88
C VAL A 195 40.81 3.60 19.61
N PHE A 196 41.67 3.19 20.50
CA PHE A 196 43.11 3.45 20.38
C PHE A 196 43.86 2.40 19.59
N TYR A 197 43.31 1.18 19.49
CA TYR A 197 43.98 0.07 18.81
C TYR A 197 42.94 -0.93 18.28
N ILE A 198 43.12 -1.33 17.03
CA ILE A 198 42.34 -2.39 16.39
C ILE A 198 43.30 -3.52 16.02
N PHE A 199 42.95 -4.74 16.43
CA PHE A 199 43.68 -5.92 16.02
C PHE A 199 43.37 -6.28 14.58
N VAL A 200 44.37 -6.40 13.76
CA VAL A 200 44.30 -7.12 12.50
C VAL A 200 44.36 -8.61 12.85
N SER A 201 43.50 -9.42 12.25
CA SER A 201 43.42 -10.85 12.52
C SER A 201 44.77 -11.51 12.48
N GLY A 202 45.23 -12.05 13.61
CA GLY A 202 46.48 -12.74 13.75
C GLY A 202 47.43 -12.22 14.85
N ASP A 203 47.21 -11.02 15.36
CA ASP A 203 48.02 -10.48 16.46
C ASP A 203 47.29 -10.54 17.80
N ALA A 204 47.93 -11.13 18.80
CA ALA A 204 47.48 -11.09 20.19
C ALA A 204 47.88 -9.74 20.81
N GLY A 205 46.92 -8.82 20.90
CA GLY A 205 47.18 -7.51 21.49
C GLY A 205 46.14 -7.16 22.54
N TYR A 206 46.39 -6.10 23.28
CA TYR A 206 45.57 -5.66 24.40
C TYR A 206 44.66 -4.51 24.00
N VAL A 207 43.40 -4.56 24.45
CA VAL A 207 42.53 -3.40 24.49
C VAL A 207 42.77 -2.71 25.84
N ALA A 208 43.34 -1.52 25.84
CA ALA A 208 43.38 -0.68 27.02
C ALA A 208 42.08 0.10 27.05
N GLY A 209 41.16 -0.28 27.95
CA GLY A 209 39.99 0.50 28.27
C GLY A 209 40.26 1.32 29.53
N GLU A 210 40.00 2.58 29.49
CA GLU A 210 39.51 3.40 30.60
C GLU A 210 38.46 4.35 30.06
#